data_93b3e1c534b3493ddce831724f018217
#
_entry.id   93b3e1c534b3493ddce831724f018217
#
_cell.length_a   1.000
_cell.length_b   1.000
_cell.length_c   1.000
_cell.angle_alpha   90.00
_cell.angle_beta   90.00
_cell.angle_gamma   90.00
#
_symmetry.space_group_name_H-M   'P 1'
#
loop_
_entity.id
_entity.type
_entity.pdbx_description
1 polymer ?
#
loop_
_entity_poly.entity_id
_entity_poly.type
_entity_poly.pdbx_seq_one_letter_code
_entity_poly.pdbx_strand_id
1 'polypeptide(L)'
;MINYPSSYSALAASSILGYYGYSDVPVALKQPFSNDTFLDTWSYQLGEYASKVAYNWRHTASLPWGDVSSAWDPVELYRKLLSEAGDHSVTIASIGFLDNVSTLLMPAT
;
A
#
# COMPACT_ATOMS: atom_id res chain seq x y z
N MET A 1 -1.17 -0.57 4.29
CA MET A 1 -0.53 -1.85 3.92
C MET A 1 -1.20 -2.43 2.69
N ILE A 2 -0.49 -2.54 1.60
CA ILE A 2 -1.04 -2.94 0.30
C ILE A 2 -0.76 -4.42 0.06
N ASN A 3 -1.80 -5.22 -0.14
CA ASN A 3 -1.67 -6.66 -0.37
C ASN A 3 -1.55 -7.03 -1.85
N TYR A 4 -2.03 -6.20 -2.75
CA TYR A 4 -1.86 -6.44 -4.18
C TYR A 4 -0.50 -5.90 -4.63
N PRO A 5 0.40 -6.74 -5.12
CA PRO A 5 1.81 -6.37 -5.31
C PRO A 5 2.08 -5.61 -6.61
N SER A 6 1.26 -4.67 -6.97
CA SER A 6 1.49 -3.78 -8.12
C SER A 6 1.96 -2.42 -7.64
N SER A 7 2.96 -1.86 -8.31
CA SER A 7 3.44 -0.50 -8.03
C SER A 7 2.32 0.54 -8.14
N TYR A 8 1.37 0.33 -9.03
CA TYR A 8 0.25 1.26 -9.19
C TYR A 8 -0.67 1.29 -7.98
N SER A 9 -0.81 0.17 -7.26
CA SER A 9 -1.58 0.16 -6.01
C SER A 9 -0.96 1.06 -4.95
N ALA A 10 0.35 1.00 -4.80
CA ALA A 10 1.07 1.86 -3.85
C ALA A 10 1.03 3.32 -4.28
N LEU A 11 1.22 3.58 -5.57
CA LEU A 11 1.16 4.94 -6.10
C LEU A 11 -0.23 5.55 -5.97
N ALA A 12 -1.28 4.77 -6.20
CA ALA A 12 -2.66 5.23 -6.01
C ALA A 12 -2.93 5.58 -4.54
N ALA A 13 -2.53 4.70 -3.62
CA ALA A 13 -2.69 4.97 -2.18
C ALA A 13 -1.93 6.23 -1.76
N SER A 14 -0.69 6.38 -2.23
CA SER A 14 0.12 7.57 -1.96
C SER A 14 -0.51 8.84 -2.52
N SER A 15 -1.06 8.78 -3.71
CA SER A 15 -1.76 9.91 -4.34
C SER A 15 -3.00 10.32 -3.53
N ILE A 16 -3.79 9.35 -3.10
CA ILE A 16 -4.99 9.60 -2.29
C ILE A 16 -4.61 10.24 -0.95
N LEU A 17 -3.61 9.69 -0.29
CA LEU A 17 -3.13 10.26 0.98
C LEU A 17 -2.67 11.72 0.79
N GLY A 18 -1.89 11.98 -0.25
CA GLY A 18 -1.39 13.32 -0.53
C GLY A 18 -2.51 14.29 -0.88
N TYR A 19 -3.51 13.84 -1.62
CA TYR A 19 -4.67 14.67 -1.95
C TYR A 19 -5.40 15.17 -0.71
N TYR A 20 -5.52 14.32 0.31
CA TYR A 20 -6.19 14.68 1.55
C TYR A 20 -5.27 15.28 2.61
N GLY A 21 -4.02 15.57 2.27
CA GLY A 21 -3.08 16.22 3.18
C GLY A 21 -2.35 15.29 4.14
N TYR A 22 -2.31 13.99 3.83
CA TYR A 22 -1.67 12.98 4.66
C TYR A 22 -0.43 12.34 4.00
N SER A 23 0.33 13.14 3.26
CA SER A 23 1.50 12.64 2.52
C SER A 23 2.61 12.07 3.41
N ASP A 24 2.59 12.36 4.70
CA ASP A 24 3.53 11.83 5.68
C ASP A 24 3.15 10.44 6.21
N VAL A 25 1.95 9.94 5.88
CA VAL A 25 1.55 8.58 6.27
C VAL A 25 2.31 7.57 5.41
N PRO A 26 3.05 6.64 6.02
CA PRO A 26 3.85 5.70 5.26
C PRO A 26 2.99 4.67 4.52
N VAL A 27 3.43 4.30 3.33
CA VAL A 27 2.78 3.28 2.50
C VAL A 27 3.69 2.07 2.42
N ALA A 28 3.13 0.89 2.64
CA ALA A 28 3.83 -0.37 2.48
C ALA A 28 3.16 -1.21 1.41
N LEU A 29 3.96 -1.88 0.60
CA LEU A 29 3.53 -2.67 -0.53
C LEU A 29 4.06 -4.09 -0.40
N LYS A 30 3.19 -5.09 -0.54
CA LYS A 30 3.58 -6.50 -0.51
C LYS A 30 4.68 -6.78 -1.53
N GLN A 31 5.69 -7.51 -1.08
CA GLN A 31 6.84 -7.89 -1.90
C GLN A 31 6.74 -9.36 -2.36
N PRO A 32 7.30 -9.72 -3.50
CA PRO A 32 7.84 -8.83 -4.53
C PRO A 32 6.70 -8.11 -5.26
N PHE A 33 6.97 -6.91 -5.75
CA PHE A 33 5.98 -6.16 -6.52
C PHE A 33 6.31 -6.14 -8.00
N SER A 34 5.30 -5.83 -8.82
CA SER A 34 5.42 -5.69 -10.26
C SER A 34 4.90 -4.33 -10.72
N ASN A 35 5.09 -4.02 -11.99
CA ASN A 35 4.51 -2.83 -12.63
C ASN A 35 3.24 -3.15 -13.42
N ASP A 36 2.65 -4.31 -13.18
CA ASP A 36 1.43 -4.71 -13.87
C ASP A 36 0.25 -3.88 -13.38
N THR A 37 -0.59 -3.50 -14.30
CA THR A 37 -1.85 -2.86 -13.96
C THR A 37 -2.80 -3.90 -13.40
N PHE A 38 -3.59 -3.50 -12.40
CA PHE A 38 -4.66 -4.34 -11.92
C PHE A 38 -5.79 -4.33 -12.94
N LEU A 39 -6.09 -5.48 -13.51
CA LEU A 39 -7.20 -5.66 -14.41
C LEU A 39 -8.31 -6.39 -13.66
N ASP A 40 -9.40 -5.69 -13.42
CA ASP A 40 -10.59 -6.29 -12.84
C ASP A 40 -11.37 -6.99 -13.91
N THR A 41 -11.23 -8.30 -13.98
CA THR A 41 -11.92 -9.10 -14.99
C THR A 41 -13.41 -9.29 -14.70
N TRP A 42 -13.84 -8.90 -13.51
CA TRP A 42 -15.24 -8.96 -13.13
C TRP A 42 -16.02 -7.77 -13.65
N SER A 43 -15.37 -6.64 -13.62
CA SER A 43 -16.00 -5.38 -13.94
C SER A 43 -15.16 -4.71 -15.00
N TYR A 44 -15.29 -5.22 -16.22
CA TYR A 44 -14.52 -4.78 -17.37
C TYR A 44 -14.43 -3.26 -17.53
N GLN A 45 -15.31 -2.53 -16.88
CA GLN A 45 -15.30 -1.07 -16.92
C GLN A 45 -14.36 -0.45 -15.91
N LEU A 46 -13.93 -1.22 -14.93
CA LEU A 46 -13.17 -0.71 -13.78
C LEU A 46 -11.71 -1.14 -13.80
N GLY A 47 -11.34 -1.98 -14.74
CA GLY A 47 -9.94 -2.36 -14.91
C GLY A 47 -9.06 -1.12 -14.98
N GLU A 48 -7.85 -1.21 -14.44
CA GLU A 48 -6.88 -0.12 -14.43
C GLU A 48 -7.25 1.07 -13.54
N TYR A 49 -8.26 0.95 -12.71
CA TYR A 49 -8.65 2.04 -11.83
C TYR A 49 -7.47 2.55 -11.00
N ALA A 50 -6.67 1.66 -10.42
CA ALA A 50 -5.53 2.05 -9.61
C ALA A 50 -4.48 2.81 -10.42
N SER A 51 -4.18 2.36 -11.64
CA SER A 51 -3.22 3.05 -12.51
C SER A 51 -3.72 4.42 -12.96
N LYS A 52 -5.02 4.55 -13.19
CA LYS A 52 -5.61 5.85 -13.53
C LYS A 52 -5.54 6.84 -12.39
N VAL A 53 -5.87 6.42 -11.18
CA VAL A 53 -5.75 7.27 -9.99
C VAL A 53 -4.29 7.63 -9.76
N ALA A 54 -3.39 6.66 -9.84
CA ALA A 54 -1.97 6.90 -9.64
C ALA A 54 -1.42 7.91 -10.64
N TYR A 55 -1.75 7.77 -11.90
CA TYR A 55 -1.25 8.68 -12.94
C TYR A 55 -1.87 10.07 -12.85
N ASN A 56 -3.18 10.16 -12.74
CA ASN A 56 -3.88 11.45 -12.77
C ASN A 56 -3.57 12.32 -11.55
N TRP A 57 -3.26 11.68 -10.42
CA TRP A 57 -2.99 12.39 -9.16
C TRP A 57 -1.54 12.23 -8.67
N ARG A 58 -0.62 11.83 -9.56
CA ARG A 58 0.78 11.58 -9.20
C ARG A 58 1.48 12.77 -8.55
N HIS A 59 1.03 13.97 -8.82
CA HIS A 59 1.61 15.18 -8.25
C HIS A 59 1.33 15.34 -6.75
N THR A 60 0.33 14.63 -6.20
CA THR A 60 0.04 14.66 -4.77
C THR A 60 0.72 13.53 -4.01
N ALA A 61 1.26 12.52 -4.70
CA ALA A 61 1.88 11.37 -4.08
C ALA A 61 3.22 11.73 -3.43
N SER A 62 3.50 11.10 -2.29
CA SER A 62 4.83 11.17 -1.69
C SER A 62 5.80 10.17 -2.33
N LEU A 63 5.28 9.08 -2.92
CA LEU A 63 6.09 8.13 -3.66
C LEU A 63 6.37 8.66 -5.07
N PRO A 64 7.62 8.57 -5.56
CA PRO A 64 7.96 9.02 -6.90
C PRO A 64 7.25 8.20 -7.99
N TRP A 65 6.83 8.86 -9.04
CA TRP A 65 6.25 8.17 -10.18
C TRP A 65 7.29 7.27 -10.85
N GLY A 66 6.91 6.01 -11.05
CA GLY A 66 7.77 5.04 -11.73
C GLY A 66 8.78 4.34 -10.82
N ASP A 67 8.87 4.73 -9.55
CA ASP A 67 9.78 4.09 -8.60
C ASP A 67 9.12 4.01 -7.23
N VAL A 68 8.69 2.80 -6.86
CA VAL A 68 8.08 2.53 -5.55
C VAL A 68 9.02 1.76 -4.63
N SER A 69 10.30 1.70 -4.95
CA SER A 69 11.27 0.99 -4.11
C SER A 69 11.38 1.57 -2.71
N SER A 70 10.99 2.83 -2.51
CA SER A 70 10.95 3.46 -1.20
C SER A 70 9.72 3.10 -0.38
N ALA A 71 8.74 2.39 -0.95
CA ALA A 71 7.63 1.86 -0.16
C ALA A 71 8.15 0.81 0.82
N TRP A 72 7.57 0.79 2.01
CA TRP A 72 7.99 -0.12 3.06
C TRP A 72 7.61 -1.56 2.74
N ASP A 73 8.39 -2.50 3.27
CA ASP A 73 7.92 -3.87 3.43
C ASP A 73 6.80 -3.87 4.48
N PRO A 74 5.63 -4.50 4.20
CA PRO A 74 4.50 -4.42 5.13
C PRO A 74 4.79 -4.96 6.52
N VAL A 75 5.49 -6.09 6.62
CA VAL A 75 5.79 -6.71 7.92
C VAL A 75 6.74 -5.83 8.73
N GLU A 76 7.76 -5.29 8.10
CA GLU A 76 8.69 -4.37 8.76
C GLU A 76 7.98 -3.12 9.28
N LEU A 77 7.10 -2.54 8.46
CA LEU A 77 6.36 -1.35 8.87
C LEU A 77 5.38 -1.66 10.00
N TYR A 78 4.65 -2.77 9.93
CA TYR A 78 3.79 -3.18 11.03
C TYR A 78 4.57 -3.33 12.33
N ARG A 79 5.69 -4.04 12.29
CA ARG A 79 6.51 -4.28 13.49
C ARG A 79 7.07 -2.97 14.04
N LYS A 80 7.50 -2.08 13.17
CA LYS A 80 7.99 -0.76 13.59
C LYS A 80 6.90 0.03 14.29
N LEU A 81 5.74 0.20 13.66
CA LEU A 81 4.66 1.01 14.19
C LEU A 81 4.08 0.42 15.48
N LEU A 82 3.92 -0.90 15.54
CA LEU A 82 3.38 -1.55 16.72
C LEU A 82 4.37 -1.51 17.90
N SER A 83 5.67 -1.63 17.63
CA SER A 83 6.68 -1.55 18.69
C SER A 83 6.83 -0.16 19.29
N GLU A 84 6.54 0.87 18.50
CA GLU A 84 6.62 2.27 18.95
C GLU A 84 5.33 2.74 19.63
N ALA A 85 4.25 2.00 19.48
CA ALA A 85 2.94 2.36 20.03
C ALA A 85 2.77 1.80 21.45
N GLY A 86 1.97 2.47 22.25
CA GLY A 86 1.56 1.96 23.56
C GLY A 86 0.63 0.77 23.43
N ASP A 87 0.51 -0.01 24.51
CA ASP A 87 -0.38 -1.16 24.52
C ASP A 87 -1.81 -0.74 24.26
N HIS A 88 -2.50 -1.52 23.42
CA HIS A 88 -3.91 -1.31 23.06
C HIS A 88 -4.19 0.05 22.37
N SER A 89 -3.17 0.71 21.83
CA SER A 89 -3.33 2.01 21.19
C SER A 89 -3.55 1.95 19.67
N VAL A 90 -3.37 0.77 19.05
CA VAL A 90 -3.47 0.61 17.60
C VAL A 90 -4.61 -0.34 17.25
N THR A 91 -5.42 0.06 16.28
CA THR A 91 -6.42 -0.80 15.67
C THR A 91 -6.03 -1.09 14.23
N ILE A 92 -6.03 -2.36 13.84
CA ILE A 92 -5.77 -2.76 12.45
C ILE A 92 -7.10 -3.01 11.76
N ALA A 93 -7.36 -2.27 10.68
CA ALA A 93 -8.51 -2.51 9.83
C ALA A 93 -8.07 -3.30 8.60
N SER A 94 -8.41 -4.58 8.54
CA SER A 94 -8.08 -5.43 7.40
C SER A 94 -9.28 -5.50 6.47
N ILE A 95 -9.16 -4.85 5.31
CA ILE A 95 -10.27 -4.69 4.37
C ILE A 95 -9.95 -5.26 2.98
N GLY A 96 -8.86 -5.97 2.84
CA GLY A 96 -8.44 -6.62 1.59
C GLY A 96 -7.97 -8.04 1.83
N PHE A 97 -7.04 -8.50 1.01
CA PHE A 97 -6.42 -9.81 1.21
C PHE A 97 -5.65 -9.85 2.53
N LEU A 98 -5.50 -11.03 3.09
CA LEU A 98 -4.94 -11.21 4.43
C LEU A 98 -3.45 -11.53 4.43
N ASP A 99 -2.77 -11.48 3.29
CA ASP A 99 -1.38 -11.92 3.16
C ASP A 99 -0.43 -11.19 4.11
N ASN A 100 -0.54 -9.87 4.19
CA ASN A 100 0.35 -9.07 5.04
C ASN A 100 0.11 -9.35 6.53
N VAL A 101 -1.14 -9.44 6.94
CA VAL A 101 -1.49 -9.74 8.33
C VAL A 101 -1.08 -11.16 8.69
N SER A 102 -1.29 -12.12 7.78
CA SER A 102 -0.86 -13.49 7.98
C SER A 102 0.65 -13.58 8.19
N THR A 103 1.43 -12.89 7.36
CA THR A 103 2.89 -12.88 7.51
C THR A 103 3.32 -12.18 8.78
N LEU A 104 2.64 -11.11 9.19
CA LEU A 104 2.92 -10.43 10.45
C LEU A 104 2.81 -11.36 11.65
N LEU A 105 1.83 -12.28 11.63
CA LEU A 105 1.58 -13.19 12.72
C LEU A 105 2.52 -14.39 12.75
N MET A 106 3.33 -14.58 11.71
CA MET A 106 4.33 -15.64 11.70
C MET A 106 5.50 -15.29 12.60
N PRO A 107 6.15 -16.33 13.22
CA PRO A 107 7.35 -16.07 14.00
C PRO A 107 8.43 -15.41 13.16
N ALA A 108 9.17 -14.48 13.76
CA ALA A 108 10.36 -13.92 13.15
C ALA A 108 11.45 -15.00 13.11
N THR A 109 12.05 -15.19 11.93
CA THR A 109 13.13 -16.16 11.74
C THR A 109 14.44 -15.45 11.47
#